data_6fa7247dcc77d4846df28538cd696a5a
#
_entry.id   6fa7247dcc77d4846df28538cd696a5a
#
_cell.length_a   1.000
_cell.length_b   1.000
_cell.length_c   1.000
_cell.angle_alpha   90.00
_cell.angle_beta   90.00
_cell.angle_gamma   90.00
#
_symmetry.space_group_name_H-M   'P 1'
#
loop_
_entity.id
_entity.type
_entity.pdbx_description
1 polymer ?
#
loop_
_entity_poly.entity_id
_entity_poly.type
_entity_poly.pdbx_seq_one_letter_code
_entity_poly.pdbx_strand_id
1 'polypeptide(L)'
;MGFEEPITNREQDRTYPSHVLYVPSGTDTPDAENQHLHVVVLPSGRFFAAWTMATHENHPDQRIVYSTSDDEGHSWTAPKVLDGARLGDPPGTGLASWSFPIVVPETGRIIVGYNKNVGVTDAREDTTGLMYVRVSDNEGRTWSKPVDVPFAGSPLDSPDSSVPPNWILYHPVKIDHDGVPFAGFTRWAGGQGSALFEIDSVINFFRFTNWLTEPNPKNFVVETIMPHGVGLRVPRADKPEVSVAQEPAVTLLPDRGMFCTMRTLNGCVAWSQSHDNGRTWSDPQPLHYHDYGEMVKNPIAPCPIFRLRDGRYLLFFYNNDGTGYGGRGPTDYTMNRQELFLTVGVYDGMAKQPIQFGTPHSFMSSEGVPYGPSGRTEVGSYGSVTQHAGVRIFWYPDRKHFLLGKIITV
;
A
#
# COMPACT_ATOMS: atom_id res chain seq x y z
N MET A 1 7.98 -2.76 -51.01
CA MET A 1 8.68 -3.37 -49.86
C MET A 1 8.40 -2.47 -48.69
N GLY A 2 7.43 -2.86 -47.86
CA GLY A 2 7.14 -2.16 -46.61
C GLY A 2 8.22 -2.53 -45.60
N PHE A 3 8.87 -1.53 -45.03
CA PHE A 3 9.69 -1.71 -43.85
C PHE A 3 8.71 -1.95 -42.68
N GLU A 4 8.54 -3.20 -42.26
CA GLU A 4 8.01 -3.48 -40.92
C GLU A 4 9.05 -2.92 -39.95
N GLU A 5 8.69 -1.87 -39.22
CA GLU A 5 9.45 -1.47 -38.03
C GLU A 5 9.56 -2.67 -37.11
N PRO A 6 10.74 -2.97 -36.54
CA PRO A 6 10.86 -4.04 -35.59
C PRO A 6 9.93 -3.69 -34.43
N ILE A 7 9.01 -4.60 -34.08
CA ILE A 7 8.22 -4.55 -32.84
C ILE A 7 9.24 -4.56 -31.71
N THR A 8 9.62 -3.40 -31.24
CA THR A 8 10.36 -3.27 -29.98
C THR A 8 9.40 -3.73 -28.90
N ASN A 9 9.58 -4.95 -28.41
CA ASN A 9 8.83 -5.52 -27.32
C ASN A 9 9.16 -4.71 -26.07
N ARG A 10 8.42 -3.61 -25.86
CA ARG A 10 8.60 -2.74 -24.71
C ARG A 10 8.00 -3.45 -23.52
N GLU A 11 8.84 -3.96 -22.64
CA GLU A 11 8.39 -4.67 -21.44
C GLU A 11 7.44 -3.82 -20.55
N GLN A 12 7.56 -2.50 -20.59
CA GLN A 12 6.63 -1.58 -19.94
C GLN A 12 5.19 -1.63 -20.49
N ASP A 13 4.99 -2.11 -21.72
CA ASP A 13 3.68 -2.17 -22.37
C ASP A 13 2.96 -3.52 -22.12
N ARG A 14 3.62 -4.47 -21.46
CA ARG A 14 3.11 -5.84 -21.24
C ARG A 14 1.76 -5.90 -20.55
N THR A 15 1.52 -5.02 -19.57
CA THR A 15 0.25 -4.97 -18.84
C THR A 15 -0.80 -4.07 -19.51
N TYR A 16 -0.52 -3.57 -20.73
CA TYR A 16 -1.36 -2.63 -21.48
C TYR A 16 -1.75 -1.40 -20.64
N PRO A 17 -0.78 -0.61 -20.18
CA PRO A 17 -1.04 0.60 -19.41
C PRO A 17 -1.65 1.68 -20.30
N SER A 18 -2.47 2.54 -19.68
CA SER A 18 -3.01 3.76 -20.32
C SER A 18 -2.12 4.98 -20.06
N HIS A 19 -1.31 4.92 -19.01
CA HIS A 19 -0.41 5.99 -18.57
C HIS A 19 0.94 5.41 -18.16
N VAL A 20 2.01 6.17 -18.37
CA VAL A 20 3.35 5.87 -17.89
C VAL A 20 3.77 6.96 -16.92
N LEU A 21 3.92 6.62 -15.63
CA LEU A 21 4.38 7.57 -14.63
C LEU A 21 5.91 7.63 -14.59
N TYR A 22 6.55 6.47 -14.55
CA TYR A 22 8.01 6.39 -14.49
C TYR A 22 8.57 5.14 -15.14
N VAL A 23 9.63 5.31 -15.91
CA VAL A 23 10.45 4.25 -16.49
C VAL A 23 11.87 4.43 -15.95
N PRO A 24 12.41 3.45 -15.20
CA PRO A 24 13.78 3.51 -14.71
C PRO A 24 14.83 3.59 -15.81
N SER A 25 16.00 4.11 -15.47
CA SER A 25 17.13 4.25 -16.40
C SER A 25 17.77 2.90 -16.79
N GLY A 26 17.54 1.85 -16.00
CA GLY A 26 18.03 0.49 -16.25
C GLY A 26 17.59 -0.47 -15.14
N THR A 27 17.93 -1.75 -15.30
CA THR A 27 17.58 -2.80 -14.33
C THR A 27 18.62 -2.97 -13.22
N ASP A 28 19.77 -2.30 -13.32
CA ASP A 28 20.85 -2.33 -12.33
C ASP A 28 21.33 -0.89 -12.04
N THR A 29 20.38 -0.02 -11.76
CA THR A 29 20.60 1.40 -11.51
C THR A 29 19.98 1.80 -10.19
N PRO A 30 20.38 2.93 -9.56
CA PRO A 30 19.82 3.38 -8.27
C PRO A 30 18.31 3.67 -8.29
N ASP A 31 17.69 3.69 -9.45
CA ASP A 31 16.27 3.93 -9.67
C ASP A 31 15.52 2.70 -10.18
N ALA A 32 16.16 1.52 -10.16
CA ALA A 32 15.64 0.30 -10.79
C ALA A 32 14.42 -0.28 -10.06
N GLU A 33 14.38 -0.22 -8.74
CA GLU A 33 13.27 -0.72 -7.92
C GLU A 33 12.32 0.41 -7.52
N ASN A 34 11.02 0.27 -7.84
CA ASN A 34 9.98 1.25 -7.54
C ASN A 34 8.73 0.55 -6.99
N GLN A 35 8.29 0.92 -5.79
CA GLN A 35 7.17 0.27 -5.10
C GLN A 35 6.45 1.22 -4.13
N HIS A 36 5.32 0.77 -3.55
CA HIS A 36 4.49 1.52 -2.60
C HIS A 36 3.99 2.84 -3.21
N LEU A 37 3.38 2.74 -4.40
CA LEU A 37 2.96 3.90 -5.18
C LEU A 37 1.63 4.48 -4.69
N HIS A 38 1.66 5.73 -4.27
CA HIS A 38 0.47 6.52 -3.98
C HIS A 38 0.35 7.69 -4.94
N VAL A 39 -0.78 7.76 -5.65
CA VAL A 39 -1.15 8.92 -6.45
C VAL A 39 -2.40 9.56 -5.85
N VAL A 40 -2.34 10.85 -5.59
CA VAL A 40 -3.44 11.66 -5.08
C VAL A 40 -3.70 12.84 -6.01
N VAL A 41 -4.96 13.31 -6.02
CA VAL A 41 -5.36 14.50 -6.79
C VAL A 41 -5.54 15.67 -5.83
N LEU A 42 -4.86 16.77 -6.11
CA LEU A 42 -4.95 18.00 -5.34
C LEU A 42 -6.23 18.79 -5.72
N PRO A 43 -6.72 19.70 -4.89
CA PRO A 43 -7.88 20.55 -5.22
C PRO A 43 -7.71 21.38 -6.51
N SER A 44 -6.48 21.70 -6.88
CA SER A 44 -6.14 22.37 -8.16
C SER A 44 -6.34 21.48 -9.40
N GLY A 45 -6.55 20.17 -9.23
CA GLY A 45 -6.55 19.17 -10.31
C GLY A 45 -5.17 18.58 -10.60
N ARG A 46 -4.08 19.13 -10.01
CA ARG A 46 -2.73 18.56 -10.12
C ARG A 46 -2.69 17.17 -9.49
N PHE A 47 -2.01 16.23 -10.14
CA PHE A 47 -1.69 14.92 -9.55
C PHE A 47 -0.35 14.99 -8.83
N PHE A 48 -0.29 14.35 -7.69
CA PHE A 48 0.92 14.17 -6.90
C PHE A 48 1.13 12.67 -6.66
N ALA A 49 2.31 12.16 -7.03
CA ALA A 49 2.73 10.79 -6.80
C ALA A 49 3.89 10.74 -5.81
N ALA A 50 3.85 9.78 -4.88
CA ALA A 50 4.97 9.46 -4.00
C ALA A 50 5.17 7.95 -3.95
N TRP A 51 6.43 7.51 -3.92
CA TRP A 51 6.77 6.09 -3.88
C TRP A 51 8.14 5.84 -3.27
N THR A 52 8.42 4.58 -2.98
CA THR A 52 9.75 4.12 -2.55
C THR A 52 10.58 3.72 -3.77
N MET A 53 11.80 4.23 -3.87
CA MET A 53 12.76 3.98 -4.94
C MET A 53 14.09 3.49 -4.36
N ALA A 54 14.71 2.51 -5.01
CA ALA A 54 16.02 1.96 -4.64
C ALA A 54 16.70 1.25 -5.82
N THR A 55 17.95 0.78 -5.64
CA THR A 55 18.58 -0.14 -6.58
C THR A 55 17.85 -1.49 -6.63
N HIS A 56 17.50 -2.06 -5.47
CA HIS A 56 16.61 -3.22 -5.32
C HIS A 56 15.91 -3.18 -3.96
N GLU A 57 14.92 -4.05 -3.76
CA GLU A 57 14.15 -4.10 -2.51
C GLU A 57 15.06 -4.31 -1.29
N ASN A 58 14.81 -3.54 -0.25
CA ASN A 58 15.59 -3.55 0.99
C ASN A 58 17.07 -3.18 0.81
N HIS A 59 17.40 -2.42 -0.23
CA HIS A 59 18.74 -1.91 -0.43
C HIS A 59 19.00 -0.67 0.45
N PRO A 60 20.24 -0.47 0.94
CA PRO A 60 20.58 0.68 1.80
C PRO A 60 20.34 2.08 1.19
N ASP A 61 20.22 2.19 -0.14
CA ASP A 61 19.93 3.46 -0.83
C ASP A 61 18.43 3.78 -0.94
N GLN A 62 17.58 3.03 -0.26
CA GLN A 62 16.13 3.18 -0.32
C GLN A 62 15.68 4.56 0.18
N ARG A 63 14.85 5.20 -0.63
CA ARG A 63 14.42 6.58 -0.43
C ARG A 63 13.00 6.79 -0.92
N ILE A 64 12.33 7.82 -0.41
CA ILE A 64 11.06 8.28 -0.93
C ILE A 64 11.31 9.36 -1.96
N VAL A 65 10.69 9.21 -3.11
CA VAL A 65 10.66 10.19 -4.18
C VAL A 65 9.23 10.60 -4.51
N TYR A 66 9.09 11.73 -5.18
CA TYR A 66 7.80 12.24 -5.63
C TYR A 66 7.90 12.84 -7.03
N SER A 67 6.76 12.89 -7.71
CA SER A 67 6.57 13.53 -9.01
C SER A 67 5.20 14.20 -9.05
N THR A 68 5.01 15.14 -9.97
CA THR A 68 3.73 15.82 -10.17
C THR A 68 3.35 15.83 -11.65
N SER A 69 2.04 15.87 -11.92
CA SER A 69 1.47 16.00 -13.26
C SER A 69 0.42 17.10 -13.26
N ASP A 70 0.45 17.94 -14.30
CA ASP A 70 -0.52 19.03 -14.52
C ASP A 70 -1.52 18.70 -15.65
N ASP A 71 -1.47 17.50 -16.21
CA ASP A 71 -2.23 17.03 -17.37
C ASP A 71 -2.92 15.68 -17.11
N GLU A 72 -3.48 15.50 -15.91
CA GLU A 72 -4.24 14.31 -15.51
C GLU A 72 -3.44 12.98 -15.59
N GLY A 73 -2.10 13.08 -15.46
CA GLY A 73 -1.20 11.93 -15.45
C GLY A 73 -0.69 11.50 -16.83
N HIS A 74 -0.90 12.31 -17.89
CA HIS A 74 -0.34 12.04 -19.21
C HIS A 74 1.17 12.30 -19.26
N SER A 75 1.65 13.31 -18.53
CA SER A 75 3.08 13.54 -18.35
C SER A 75 3.42 13.84 -16.88
N TRP A 76 4.64 13.51 -16.49
CA TRP A 76 5.12 13.65 -15.13
C TRP A 76 6.47 14.35 -15.06
N THR A 77 6.68 15.14 -14.01
CA THR A 77 8.00 15.73 -13.74
C THR A 77 9.02 14.64 -13.42
N ALA A 78 10.30 14.92 -13.63
CA ALA A 78 11.36 14.03 -13.15
C ALA A 78 11.24 13.82 -11.63
N PRO A 79 11.47 12.57 -11.12
CA PRO A 79 11.39 12.28 -9.70
C PRO A 79 12.34 13.14 -8.87
N LYS A 80 11.85 13.62 -7.72
CA LYS A 80 12.62 14.38 -6.74
C LYS A 80 12.65 13.62 -5.42
N VAL A 81 13.82 13.57 -4.78
CA VAL A 81 13.96 12.94 -3.46
C VAL A 81 13.22 13.76 -2.41
N LEU A 82 12.31 13.12 -1.69
CA LEU A 82 11.63 13.71 -0.54
C LEU A 82 12.47 13.51 0.73
N ASP A 83 12.81 12.26 1.05
CA ASP A 83 13.66 11.87 2.18
C ASP A 83 14.26 10.47 1.95
N GLY A 84 15.21 10.08 2.77
CA GLY A 84 15.84 8.76 2.75
C GLY A 84 17.32 8.84 2.42
N ALA A 85 17.91 7.67 2.15
CA ALA A 85 19.31 7.56 1.83
C ALA A 85 19.63 8.22 0.47
N ARG A 86 20.80 8.82 0.38
CA ARG A 86 21.34 9.36 -0.87
C ARG A 86 22.40 8.40 -1.40
N LEU A 87 22.57 8.40 -2.71
CA LEU A 87 23.68 7.67 -3.33
C LEU A 87 25.01 8.13 -2.73
N GLY A 88 25.77 7.21 -2.14
CA GLY A 88 27.04 7.47 -1.46
C GLY A 88 26.94 7.67 0.05
N ASP A 89 25.74 7.70 0.64
CA ASP A 89 25.60 7.68 2.10
C ASP A 89 26.06 6.31 2.65
N PRO A 90 26.58 6.28 3.88
CA PRO A 90 26.91 5.00 4.54
C PRO A 90 25.66 4.09 4.63
N PRO A 91 25.80 2.78 4.45
CA PRO A 91 24.69 1.83 4.59
C PRO A 91 23.96 2.01 5.94
N GLY A 92 22.62 1.94 5.92
CA GLY A 92 21.75 2.06 7.09
C GLY A 92 21.53 3.48 7.61
N THR A 93 22.04 4.52 6.94
CA THR A 93 21.82 5.91 7.36
C THR A 93 20.53 6.47 6.74
N GLY A 94 19.43 6.36 7.51
CA GLY A 94 18.21 7.13 7.21
C GLY A 94 17.38 6.63 6.03
N LEU A 95 17.44 5.34 5.72
CA LEU A 95 16.54 4.70 4.77
C LEU A 95 15.08 5.08 5.06
N ALA A 96 14.33 5.46 4.02
CA ALA A 96 12.92 5.85 4.13
C ALA A 96 12.06 5.06 3.15
N SER A 97 10.87 4.62 3.61
CA SER A 97 9.97 3.78 2.84
C SER A 97 8.52 3.91 3.28
N TRP A 98 7.61 3.28 2.55
CA TRP A 98 6.19 3.20 2.89
C TRP A 98 5.53 4.56 3.07
N SER A 99 5.75 5.47 2.11
CA SER A 99 5.15 6.81 2.15
C SER A 99 3.64 6.77 1.95
N PHE A 100 2.92 7.63 2.67
CA PHE A 100 1.48 7.81 2.55
C PHE A 100 1.14 9.31 2.52
N PRO A 101 0.72 9.84 1.36
CA PRO A 101 0.31 11.22 1.23
C PRO A 101 -1.11 11.44 1.78
N ILE A 102 -1.28 12.55 2.50
CA ILE A 102 -2.57 13.10 2.94
C ILE A 102 -2.68 14.50 2.33
N VAL A 103 -3.82 14.77 1.69
CA VAL A 103 -4.12 16.10 1.13
C VAL A 103 -5.15 16.78 2.01
N VAL A 104 -4.86 18.01 2.44
CA VAL A 104 -5.84 18.87 3.12
C VAL A 104 -6.78 19.45 2.07
N PRO A 105 -8.08 19.11 2.08
CA PRO A 105 -8.98 19.46 0.99
C PRO A 105 -9.15 20.96 0.76
N GLU A 106 -9.14 21.75 1.84
CA GLU A 106 -9.40 23.18 1.83
C GLU A 106 -8.23 24.00 1.28
N THR A 107 -7.00 23.51 1.44
CA THR A 107 -5.79 24.29 1.13
C THR A 107 -4.91 23.67 0.04
N GLY A 108 -5.11 22.38 -0.26
CA GLY A 108 -4.19 21.63 -1.12
C GLY A 108 -2.85 21.32 -0.48
N ARG A 109 -2.70 21.58 0.83
CA ARG A 109 -1.52 21.19 1.61
C ARG A 109 -1.30 19.70 1.50
N ILE A 110 -0.06 19.29 1.23
CA ILE A 110 0.33 17.89 1.16
C ILE A 110 1.13 17.55 2.41
N ILE A 111 0.71 16.50 3.11
CA ILE A 111 1.43 15.90 4.22
C ILE A 111 1.85 14.51 3.79
N VAL A 112 3.15 14.22 3.75
CA VAL A 112 3.65 12.88 3.45
C VAL A 112 4.23 12.29 4.71
N GLY A 113 3.55 11.27 5.25
CA GLY A 113 4.07 10.42 6.32
C GLY A 113 4.82 9.22 5.74
N TYR A 114 5.79 8.68 6.47
CA TYR A 114 6.61 7.53 6.03
C TYR A 114 7.34 6.87 7.20
N ASN A 115 7.76 5.63 6.99
CA ASN A 115 8.68 4.93 7.90
C ASN A 115 10.12 5.37 7.60
N LYS A 116 10.87 5.74 8.64
CA LYS A 116 12.28 6.10 8.53
C LYS A 116 13.12 5.27 9.50
N ASN A 117 14.02 4.47 8.95
CA ASN A 117 15.02 3.77 9.73
C ASN A 117 16.01 4.77 10.36
N VAL A 118 16.35 4.56 11.62
CA VAL A 118 17.24 5.43 12.41
C VAL A 118 18.57 4.77 12.75
N GLY A 119 18.99 3.79 11.95
CA GLY A 119 20.23 3.03 12.13
C GLY A 119 20.09 1.79 13.00
N VAL A 120 18.85 1.37 13.27
CA VAL A 120 18.54 0.14 14.02
C VAL A 120 17.66 -0.74 13.13
N THR A 121 18.01 -2.02 13.02
CA THR A 121 17.23 -3.02 12.29
C THR A 121 16.84 -4.14 13.24
N ASP A 122 15.56 -4.50 13.22
CA ASP A 122 15.03 -5.65 13.96
C ASP A 122 14.44 -6.66 12.99
N ALA A 123 13.21 -6.47 12.49
CA ALA A 123 12.63 -7.40 11.53
C ALA A 123 13.23 -7.20 10.12
N ARG A 124 13.23 -5.98 9.60
CA ARG A 124 13.80 -5.59 8.30
C ARG A 124 14.07 -4.08 8.28
N GLU A 125 15.11 -3.65 7.57
CA GLU A 125 15.53 -2.23 7.54
C GLU A 125 14.41 -1.27 7.10
N ASP A 126 13.58 -1.67 6.14
CA ASP A 126 12.49 -0.85 5.61
C ASP A 126 11.18 -0.96 6.40
N THR A 127 11.14 -1.81 7.42
CA THR A 127 9.98 -1.94 8.33
C THR A 127 10.28 -1.46 9.75
N THR A 128 11.54 -1.54 10.20
CA THR A 128 11.98 -1.04 11.51
C THR A 128 12.25 0.46 11.42
N GLY A 129 11.47 1.29 12.12
CA GLY A 129 11.70 2.73 12.08
C GLY A 129 10.65 3.56 12.80
N LEU A 130 10.90 4.87 12.82
CA LEU A 130 9.99 5.88 13.36
C LEU A 130 9.11 6.45 12.25
N MET A 131 7.96 7.00 12.62
CA MET A 131 7.13 7.77 11.69
C MET A 131 7.72 9.17 11.54
N TYR A 132 8.04 9.54 10.31
CA TYR A 132 8.43 10.89 9.95
C TYR A 132 7.40 11.51 9.01
N VAL A 133 7.35 12.85 9.01
CA VAL A 133 6.50 13.61 8.09
C VAL A 133 7.25 14.75 7.45
N ARG A 134 6.87 15.09 6.22
CA ARG A 134 7.20 16.36 5.56
C ARG A 134 5.93 16.98 5.00
N VAL A 135 5.90 18.31 5.00
CA VAL A 135 4.72 19.08 4.62
C VAL A 135 5.09 20.05 3.50
N SER A 136 4.19 20.19 2.53
CA SER A 136 4.24 21.20 1.48
C SER A 136 2.96 22.01 1.46
N ASP A 137 3.09 23.33 1.57
CA ASP A 137 1.99 24.30 1.47
C ASP A 137 1.84 24.89 0.06
N ASN A 138 2.56 24.35 -0.92
CA ASN A 138 2.61 24.86 -2.29
C ASN A 138 2.67 23.74 -3.34
N GLU A 139 1.86 22.70 -3.13
CA GLU A 139 1.64 21.59 -4.07
C GLU A 139 2.92 20.85 -4.46
N GLY A 140 3.82 20.60 -3.50
CA GLY A 140 5.04 19.83 -3.70
C GLY A 140 6.21 20.65 -4.27
N ARG A 141 6.10 21.98 -4.41
CA ARG A 141 7.22 22.81 -4.89
C ARG A 141 8.33 22.94 -3.87
N THR A 142 7.98 23.11 -2.60
CA THR A 142 8.92 23.12 -1.47
C THR A 142 8.38 22.31 -0.30
N TRP A 143 9.28 21.85 0.57
CA TRP A 143 8.94 20.96 1.67
C TRP A 143 9.56 21.46 2.99
N SER A 144 8.84 21.21 4.09
CA SER A 144 9.38 21.39 5.44
C SER A 144 10.62 20.49 5.66
N LYS A 145 11.39 20.75 6.72
CA LYS A 145 12.32 19.73 7.25
C LYS A 145 11.53 18.52 7.72
N PRO A 146 12.10 17.30 7.67
CA PRO A 146 11.47 16.11 8.25
C PRO A 146 11.27 16.30 9.76
N VAL A 147 10.13 15.84 10.25
CA VAL A 147 9.74 15.86 11.66
C VAL A 147 9.31 14.46 12.06
N ASP A 148 9.82 13.93 13.16
CA ASP A 148 9.33 12.69 13.76
C ASP A 148 7.99 12.94 14.46
N VAL A 149 7.08 12.00 14.29
CA VAL A 149 5.76 12.03 14.92
C VAL A 149 5.57 10.73 15.72
N PRO A 150 5.62 10.80 17.05
CA PRO A 150 5.48 9.61 17.87
C PRO A 150 4.07 9.03 17.81
N PHE A 151 3.98 7.72 17.91
CA PHE A 151 2.72 6.99 18.09
C PHE A 151 2.85 5.94 19.19
N ALA A 152 1.71 5.42 19.67
CA ALA A 152 1.71 4.55 20.84
C ALA A 152 2.44 3.24 20.61
N GLY A 153 3.24 2.82 21.59
CA GLY A 153 3.87 1.50 21.66
C GLY A 153 2.83 0.38 21.79
N SER A 154 3.25 -0.85 21.54
CA SER A 154 2.43 -2.06 21.58
C SER A 154 3.11 -3.14 22.41
N PRO A 155 2.33 -4.07 23.01
CA PRO A 155 2.89 -5.27 23.62
C PRO A 155 3.71 -6.16 22.65
N LEU A 156 3.58 -5.94 21.32
CA LEU A 156 4.36 -6.64 20.30
C LEU A 156 5.71 -6.01 20.01
N ASP A 157 5.96 -4.78 20.43
CA ASP A 157 7.23 -4.12 20.17
C ASP A 157 8.39 -4.83 20.90
N SER A 158 9.60 -4.59 20.46
CA SER A 158 10.80 -5.09 21.15
C SER A 158 10.77 -4.68 22.63
N PRO A 159 11.13 -5.58 23.57
CA PRO A 159 11.30 -5.21 24.97
C PRO A 159 12.46 -4.24 25.19
N ASP A 160 13.38 -4.13 24.23
CA ASP A 160 14.44 -3.13 24.20
C ASP A 160 13.87 -1.82 23.61
N SER A 161 13.68 -0.81 24.45
CA SER A 161 13.13 0.50 24.08
C SER A 161 14.00 1.30 23.11
N SER A 162 15.25 0.90 22.89
CA SER A 162 16.13 1.50 21.87
C SER A 162 15.80 1.02 20.44
N VAL A 163 15.05 -0.06 20.31
CA VAL A 163 14.62 -0.64 19.02
C VAL A 163 13.28 -0.03 18.61
N PRO A 164 13.22 0.68 17.47
CA PRO A 164 11.97 1.22 16.96
C PRO A 164 10.97 0.11 16.60
N PRO A 165 9.66 0.42 16.56
CA PRO A 165 8.65 -0.54 16.16
C PRO A 165 8.84 -1.00 14.70
N ASN A 166 8.39 -2.22 14.40
CA ASN A 166 8.30 -2.76 13.05
C ASN A 166 6.90 -2.51 12.49
N TRP A 167 6.77 -1.66 11.48
CA TRP A 167 5.47 -1.29 10.95
C TRP A 167 5.53 -0.81 9.49
N ILE A 168 4.41 -0.96 8.79
CA ILE A 168 4.20 -0.38 7.46
C ILE A 168 2.76 0.08 7.28
N LEU A 169 2.58 1.12 6.46
CA LEU A 169 1.29 1.56 5.95
C LEU A 169 1.37 1.58 4.42
N TYR A 170 0.54 0.78 3.74
CA TYR A 170 0.62 0.65 2.27
C TYR A 170 -0.62 1.16 1.54
N HIS A 171 -1.78 1.18 2.21
CA HIS A 171 -3.03 1.58 1.56
C HIS A 171 -3.30 3.08 1.74
N PRO A 172 -3.87 3.78 0.73
CA PRO A 172 -4.15 5.20 0.86
C PRO A 172 -4.99 5.55 2.08
N VAL A 173 -4.56 6.59 2.80
CA VAL A 173 -5.29 7.14 3.95
C VAL A 173 -6.68 7.61 3.51
N LYS A 174 -7.70 7.32 4.31
CA LYS A 174 -9.09 7.74 4.09
C LYS A 174 -9.46 8.87 5.06
N ILE A 175 -10.30 9.77 4.64
CA ILE A 175 -10.96 10.68 5.58
C ILE A 175 -12.15 9.92 6.15
N ASP A 176 -12.17 9.71 7.45
CA ASP A 176 -13.22 8.98 8.15
C ASP A 176 -14.56 9.73 8.18
N HIS A 177 -15.58 9.15 8.78
CA HIS A 177 -16.92 9.77 8.84
C HIS A 177 -16.98 11.01 9.74
N ASP A 178 -15.97 11.28 10.55
CA ASP A 178 -15.83 12.49 11.37
C ASP A 178 -14.92 13.55 10.72
N GLY A 179 -14.44 13.29 9.50
CA GLY A 179 -13.54 14.19 8.77
C GLY A 179 -12.06 14.06 9.17
N VAL A 180 -11.67 12.98 9.84
CA VAL A 180 -10.30 12.75 10.31
C VAL A 180 -9.59 11.74 9.41
N PRO A 181 -8.33 11.96 9.02
CA PRO A 181 -7.57 10.97 8.28
C PRO A 181 -7.36 9.69 9.10
N PHE A 182 -7.62 8.55 8.46
CA PHE A 182 -7.63 7.23 9.06
C PHE A 182 -6.96 6.20 8.13
N ALA A 183 -6.16 5.29 8.70
CA ALA A 183 -5.54 4.21 7.94
C ALA A 183 -5.27 2.99 8.81
N GLY A 184 -5.34 1.80 8.22
CA GLY A 184 -4.79 0.59 8.83
C GLY A 184 -3.30 0.44 8.53
N PHE A 185 -2.57 -0.17 9.45
CA PHE A 185 -1.17 -0.50 9.28
C PHE A 185 -0.83 -1.87 9.85
N THR A 186 0.20 -2.50 9.28
CA THR A 186 0.75 -3.75 9.82
C THR A 186 1.75 -3.43 10.91
N ARG A 187 1.72 -4.18 12.00
CA ARG A 187 2.74 -4.18 13.05
C ARG A 187 3.26 -5.59 13.25
N TRP A 188 4.56 -5.76 13.24
CA TRP A 188 5.23 -7.03 13.53
C TRP A 188 5.80 -7.04 14.94
N ALA A 189 5.85 -8.24 15.52
CA ALA A 189 6.54 -8.44 16.78
C ALA A 189 8.03 -8.12 16.66
N GLY A 190 8.56 -7.43 17.66
CA GLY A 190 9.98 -7.12 17.76
C GLY A 190 10.80 -8.24 18.44
N GLY A 191 12.10 -8.27 18.16
CA GLY A 191 13.03 -9.21 18.77
C GLY A 191 12.94 -10.67 18.30
N GLN A 192 12.23 -10.92 17.17
CA GLN A 192 12.00 -12.29 16.64
C GLN A 192 12.75 -12.57 15.33
N GLY A 193 13.56 -11.64 14.85
CA GLY A 193 14.34 -11.81 13.62
C GLY A 193 13.64 -11.32 12.37
N SER A 194 14.15 -11.68 11.17
CA SER A 194 13.82 -11.03 9.89
C SER A 194 12.78 -11.74 9.02
N ALA A 195 12.26 -12.89 9.45
CA ALA A 195 11.32 -13.67 8.63
C ALA A 195 9.88 -13.16 8.77
N LEU A 196 9.51 -12.08 8.05
CA LEU A 196 8.22 -11.37 8.16
C LEU A 196 6.96 -12.25 8.06
N PHE A 197 7.06 -13.47 7.54
CA PHE A 197 5.94 -14.41 7.46
C PHE A 197 5.97 -15.48 8.55
N GLU A 198 7.01 -15.51 9.37
CA GLU A 198 7.20 -16.49 10.46
C GLU A 198 7.00 -15.86 11.84
N ILE A 199 6.99 -14.53 11.92
CA ILE A 199 6.79 -13.79 13.17
C ILE A 199 5.37 -13.21 13.26
N ASP A 200 4.91 -13.01 14.49
CA ASP A 200 3.60 -12.42 14.75
C ASP A 200 3.45 -11.08 14.05
N SER A 201 2.32 -10.91 13.36
CA SER A 201 1.89 -9.64 12.80
C SER A 201 0.40 -9.41 12.99
N VAL A 202 0.05 -8.17 13.27
CA VAL A 202 -1.30 -7.74 13.57
C VAL A 202 -1.65 -6.48 12.79
N ILE A 203 -2.96 -6.20 12.66
CA ILE A 203 -3.44 -4.93 12.13
C ILE A 203 -3.77 -4.01 13.29
N ASN A 204 -3.17 -2.83 13.26
CA ASN A 204 -3.55 -1.68 14.04
C ASN A 204 -4.03 -0.56 13.14
N PHE A 205 -4.56 0.53 13.74
CA PHE A 205 -5.05 1.66 12.96
C PHE A 205 -4.48 2.97 13.50
N PHE A 206 -4.19 3.90 12.58
CA PHE A 206 -3.87 5.28 12.88
C PHE A 206 -5.06 6.18 12.61
N ARG A 207 -5.30 7.11 13.51
CA ARG A 207 -6.18 8.25 13.37
C ARG A 207 -5.35 9.52 13.56
N PHE A 208 -5.23 10.32 12.52
CA PHE A 208 -4.37 11.50 12.48
C PHE A 208 -5.18 12.73 12.91
N THR A 209 -5.37 12.89 14.24
CA THR A 209 -6.46 13.65 14.84
C THR A 209 -6.48 15.15 14.51
N ASN A 210 -5.33 15.78 14.30
CA ASN A 210 -5.23 17.21 14.02
C ASN A 210 -4.48 17.57 12.72
N TRP A 211 -4.11 16.58 11.91
CA TRP A 211 -3.22 16.80 10.76
C TRP A 211 -3.82 17.69 9.68
N LEU A 212 -5.15 17.74 9.55
CA LEU A 212 -5.79 18.62 8.56
C LEU A 212 -5.86 20.10 9.00
N THR A 213 -5.74 20.38 10.31
CA THR A 213 -5.96 21.71 10.88
C THR A 213 -4.73 22.33 11.54
N GLU A 214 -3.77 21.50 12.00
CA GLU A 214 -2.55 21.96 12.69
C GLU A 214 -1.49 22.42 11.67
N PRO A 215 -1.07 23.67 11.69
CA PRO A 215 -0.10 24.18 10.72
C PRO A 215 1.33 23.68 10.97
N ASN A 216 1.70 23.39 12.24
CA ASN A 216 3.06 23.01 12.60
C ASN A 216 3.17 21.49 12.78
N PRO A 217 3.90 20.76 11.90
CA PRO A 217 3.98 19.31 11.98
C PRO A 217 4.62 18.78 13.29
N LYS A 218 5.31 19.62 14.06
CA LYS A 218 5.81 19.24 15.39
C LYS A 218 4.70 19.00 16.42
N ASN A 219 3.52 19.53 16.16
CA ASN A 219 2.34 19.37 17.02
C ASN A 219 1.38 18.29 16.50
N PHE A 220 1.75 17.55 15.47
CA PHE A 220 0.91 16.48 14.94
C PHE A 220 0.70 15.38 15.97
N VAL A 221 -0.55 14.95 16.09
CA VAL A 221 -0.98 13.90 17.02
C VAL A 221 -1.53 12.71 16.23
N VAL A 222 -1.05 11.53 16.60
CA VAL A 222 -1.53 10.25 16.08
C VAL A 222 -2.16 9.44 17.23
N GLU A 223 -3.44 9.15 17.10
CA GLU A 223 -4.11 8.16 17.92
C GLU A 223 -3.85 6.78 17.31
N THR A 224 -3.35 5.84 18.09
CA THR A 224 -3.18 4.44 17.68
C THR A 224 -4.30 3.61 18.27
N ILE A 225 -5.09 2.99 17.41
CA ILE A 225 -6.17 2.07 17.80
C ILE A 225 -5.63 0.65 17.65
N MET A 226 -5.63 -0.08 18.76
CA MET A 226 -5.21 -1.48 18.86
C MET A 226 -6.42 -2.34 19.26
N PRO A 227 -7.16 -2.91 18.31
CA PRO A 227 -8.27 -3.80 18.62
C PRO A 227 -7.83 -4.91 19.57
N HIS A 228 -8.70 -5.26 20.52
CA HIS A 228 -8.43 -6.28 21.53
C HIS A 228 -7.15 -6.04 22.37
N GLY A 229 -6.68 -4.79 22.43
CA GLY A 229 -5.48 -4.39 23.19
C GLY A 229 -4.14 -4.68 22.50
N VAL A 230 -4.13 -5.42 21.38
CA VAL A 230 -2.91 -5.78 20.64
C VAL A 230 -3.05 -5.45 19.15
N GLY A 231 -4.18 -5.82 18.54
CA GLY A 231 -4.47 -5.66 17.11
C GLY A 231 -5.34 -6.81 16.59
N LEU A 232 -5.84 -6.68 15.35
CA LEU A 232 -6.54 -7.76 14.68
C LEU A 232 -5.55 -8.88 14.34
N ARG A 233 -5.91 -10.10 14.67
CA ARG A 233 -5.09 -11.31 14.48
C ARG A 233 -5.75 -12.26 13.51
N VAL A 234 -4.96 -12.86 12.63
CA VAL A 234 -5.36 -13.99 11.79
C VAL A 234 -4.38 -15.13 12.04
N PRO A 235 -4.71 -16.09 12.91
CA PRO A 235 -3.86 -17.25 13.14
C PRO A 235 -3.58 -18.01 11.86
N ARG A 236 -2.32 -18.45 11.68
CA ARG A 236 -1.96 -19.31 10.57
C ARG A 236 -2.62 -20.68 10.73
N ALA A 237 -3.09 -21.26 9.63
CA ALA A 237 -3.72 -22.58 9.66
C ALA A 237 -2.74 -23.69 10.05
N ASP A 238 -1.46 -23.56 9.69
CA ASP A 238 -0.39 -24.52 9.98
C ASP A 238 0.34 -24.26 11.33
N LYS A 239 0.19 -23.04 11.89
CA LYS A 239 0.89 -22.60 13.13
C LYS A 239 -0.01 -21.57 13.87
N PRO A 240 -1.06 -22.04 14.57
CA PRO A 240 -2.11 -21.16 15.13
C PRO A 240 -1.63 -20.16 16.20
N GLU A 241 -0.50 -20.39 16.84
CA GLU A 241 0.12 -19.46 17.78
C GLU A 241 0.70 -18.22 17.12
N VAL A 242 0.97 -18.27 15.80
CA VAL A 242 1.48 -17.15 15.02
C VAL A 242 0.36 -16.53 14.17
N SER A 243 0.16 -15.25 14.33
CA SER A 243 -0.75 -14.48 13.48
C SER A 243 0.00 -13.91 12.26
N VAL A 244 -0.59 -14.03 11.07
CA VAL A 244 -0.20 -13.27 9.90
C VAL A 244 -1.40 -12.50 9.39
N ALA A 245 -1.64 -11.34 10.01
CA ALA A 245 -2.59 -10.32 9.56
C ALA A 245 -1.78 -9.11 9.09
N GLN A 246 -1.74 -8.87 7.79
CA GLN A 246 -0.84 -7.88 7.19
C GLN A 246 -1.53 -7.06 6.12
N GLU A 247 -0.96 -5.89 5.84
CA GLU A 247 -1.33 -5.00 4.74
C GLU A 247 -2.85 -4.74 4.69
N PRO A 248 -3.39 -4.06 5.72
CA PRO A 248 -4.80 -3.73 5.76
C PRO A 248 -5.17 -2.67 4.74
N ALA A 249 -6.30 -2.87 4.06
CA ALA A 249 -6.92 -1.86 3.21
C ALA A 249 -8.28 -1.48 3.77
N VAL A 250 -8.44 -0.23 4.21
CA VAL A 250 -9.67 0.26 4.82
C VAL A 250 -10.52 1.00 3.81
N THR A 251 -11.83 0.75 3.83
CA THR A 251 -12.84 1.52 3.08
C THR A 251 -14.03 1.88 3.96
N LEU A 252 -14.74 2.95 3.60
CA LEU A 252 -15.91 3.44 4.34
C LEU A 252 -17.19 2.80 3.82
N LEU A 253 -18.08 2.44 4.74
CA LEU A 253 -19.42 1.95 4.43
C LEU A 253 -20.47 3.07 4.54
N PRO A 254 -21.63 2.97 3.85
CA PRO A 254 -22.68 3.99 3.90
C PRO A 254 -23.33 4.19 5.28
N ASP A 255 -23.32 3.17 6.13
CA ASP A 255 -23.90 3.16 7.47
C ASP A 255 -23.01 3.78 8.56
N ARG A 256 -21.99 4.55 8.18
CA ARG A 256 -20.90 5.06 9.03
C ARG A 256 -19.94 3.98 9.56
N GLY A 257 -20.07 2.75 9.09
CA GLY A 257 -19.11 1.67 9.35
C GLY A 257 -17.84 1.80 8.52
N MET A 258 -16.89 0.93 8.83
CA MET A 258 -15.68 0.72 8.07
C MET A 258 -15.50 -0.76 7.77
N PHE A 259 -14.90 -1.06 6.62
CA PHE A 259 -14.55 -2.40 6.18
C PHE A 259 -13.05 -2.46 5.91
N CYS A 260 -12.40 -3.51 6.41
CA CYS A 260 -10.95 -3.71 6.25
C CYS A 260 -10.68 -5.06 5.63
N THR A 261 -10.03 -5.10 4.47
CA THR A 261 -9.42 -6.32 3.92
C THR A 261 -7.98 -6.43 4.36
N MET A 262 -7.47 -7.65 4.50
CA MET A 262 -6.08 -7.90 4.88
C MET A 262 -5.55 -9.19 4.26
N ARG A 263 -4.27 -9.19 3.92
CA ARG A 263 -3.59 -10.39 3.45
C ARG A 263 -3.26 -11.33 4.60
N THR A 264 -3.27 -12.63 4.30
CA THR A 264 -2.95 -13.70 5.25
C THR A 264 -2.07 -14.76 4.60
N LEU A 265 -1.60 -15.74 5.37
CA LEU A 265 -0.97 -16.96 4.86
C LEU A 265 -1.96 -18.11 4.67
N ASN A 266 -3.25 -17.89 4.86
CA ASN A 266 -4.26 -18.95 4.78
C ASN A 266 -4.83 -19.16 3.35
N GLY A 267 -4.19 -18.58 2.32
CA GLY A 267 -4.58 -18.73 0.92
C GLY A 267 -5.86 -17.98 0.54
N CYS A 268 -6.32 -17.06 1.39
CA CYS A 268 -7.51 -16.25 1.15
C CYS A 268 -7.35 -14.83 1.72
N VAL A 269 -8.16 -13.91 1.22
CA VAL A 269 -8.35 -12.59 1.85
C VAL A 269 -9.08 -12.77 3.18
N ALA A 270 -8.66 -12.07 4.22
CA ALA A 270 -9.47 -11.90 5.42
C ALA A 270 -10.05 -10.50 5.49
N TRP A 271 -11.15 -10.33 6.25
CA TRP A 271 -11.81 -9.05 6.46
C TRP A 271 -12.27 -8.88 7.89
N SER A 272 -12.43 -7.62 8.30
CA SER A 272 -13.02 -7.19 9.57
C SER A 272 -13.88 -5.95 9.35
N GLN A 273 -14.81 -5.68 10.26
CA GLN A 273 -15.73 -4.54 10.21
C GLN A 273 -15.71 -3.77 11.51
N SER A 274 -15.84 -2.47 11.41
CA SER A 274 -16.14 -1.55 12.49
C SER A 274 -17.51 -0.90 12.27
N HIS A 275 -18.31 -0.76 13.33
CA HIS A 275 -19.59 -0.05 13.31
C HIS A 275 -19.55 1.31 14.02
N ASP A 276 -18.41 1.69 14.57
CA ASP A 276 -18.20 2.89 15.39
C ASP A 276 -17.07 3.79 14.89
N ASN A 277 -16.98 3.91 13.56
CA ASN A 277 -15.99 4.75 12.87
C ASN A 277 -14.54 4.36 13.23
N GLY A 278 -14.25 3.05 13.26
CA GLY A 278 -12.90 2.50 13.41
C GLY A 278 -12.41 2.36 14.85
N ARG A 279 -13.26 2.60 15.89
CA ARG A 279 -12.83 2.48 17.29
C ARG A 279 -12.78 1.04 17.77
N THR A 280 -13.77 0.23 17.39
CA THR A 280 -13.79 -1.21 17.66
C THR A 280 -13.97 -1.99 16.36
N TRP A 281 -13.48 -3.22 16.33
CA TRP A 281 -13.45 -4.07 15.14
C TRP A 281 -13.88 -5.50 15.50
N SER A 282 -14.58 -6.14 14.57
CA SER A 282 -14.91 -7.56 14.69
C SER A 282 -13.64 -8.43 14.54
N ASP A 283 -13.71 -9.67 15.03
CA ASP A 283 -12.68 -10.66 14.71
C ASP A 283 -12.60 -10.87 13.20
N PRO A 284 -11.37 -10.98 12.62
CA PRO A 284 -11.21 -11.24 11.21
C PRO A 284 -11.82 -12.57 10.76
N GLN A 285 -12.43 -12.56 9.60
CA GLN A 285 -13.04 -13.75 8.97
C GLN A 285 -12.54 -13.88 7.53
N PRO A 286 -12.54 -15.08 6.92
CA PRO A 286 -12.32 -15.25 5.49
C PRO A 286 -13.32 -14.45 4.68
N LEU A 287 -12.86 -13.76 3.64
CA LEU A 287 -13.71 -13.03 2.70
C LEU A 287 -14.32 -14.00 1.69
N HIS A 288 -15.61 -13.88 1.48
CA HIS A 288 -16.36 -14.60 0.44
C HIS A 288 -16.82 -13.64 -0.67
N TYR A 289 -17.14 -14.14 -1.86
CA TYR A 289 -17.73 -13.29 -2.88
C TYR A 289 -19.10 -12.74 -2.42
N HIS A 290 -19.86 -13.55 -1.73
CA HIS A 290 -21.13 -13.19 -1.07
C HIS A 290 -21.37 -14.12 0.11
N ASP A 291 -22.36 -13.82 0.95
CA ASP A 291 -22.74 -14.67 2.05
C ASP A 291 -22.99 -16.12 1.55
N TYR A 292 -22.33 -17.08 2.21
CA TYR A 292 -22.35 -18.50 1.84
C TYR A 292 -21.75 -18.85 0.45
N GLY A 293 -21.10 -17.88 -0.21
CA GLY A 293 -20.39 -18.09 -1.47
C GLY A 293 -18.99 -18.69 -1.31
N GLU A 294 -18.28 -18.79 -2.43
CA GLU A 294 -16.88 -19.21 -2.43
C GLU A 294 -15.97 -18.16 -1.77
N MET A 295 -14.90 -18.63 -1.13
CA MET A 295 -13.88 -17.77 -0.57
C MET A 295 -13.12 -17.03 -1.68
N VAL A 296 -12.77 -15.78 -1.41
CA VAL A 296 -11.87 -15.00 -2.26
C VAL A 296 -10.44 -15.46 -2.03
N LYS A 297 -9.93 -16.28 -2.92
CA LYS A 297 -8.57 -16.82 -2.85
C LYS A 297 -7.54 -15.71 -3.06
N ASN A 298 -6.51 -15.70 -2.23
CA ASN A 298 -5.37 -14.79 -2.38
C ASN A 298 -4.12 -15.37 -1.70
N PRO A 299 -2.95 -15.36 -2.36
CA PRO A 299 -1.69 -15.75 -1.71
C PRO A 299 -1.26 -14.67 -0.72
N ILE A 300 -0.02 -14.73 -0.21
CA ILE A 300 0.57 -13.66 0.59
C ILE A 300 0.81 -12.41 -0.26
N ALA A 301 -0.26 -11.68 -0.54
CA ALA A 301 -0.26 -10.54 -1.46
C ALA A 301 -1.24 -9.46 -0.97
N PRO A 302 -0.99 -8.17 -1.25
CA PRO A 302 -1.94 -7.11 -0.93
C PRO A 302 -3.28 -7.36 -1.64
N CYS A 303 -4.35 -6.96 -0.97
CA CYS A 303 -5.73 -7.08 -1.47
C CYS A 303 -6.47 -5.75 -1.26
N PRO A 304 -6.05 -4.67 -1.96
CA PRO A 304 -6.60 -3.35 -1.74
C PRO A 304 -8.06 -3.24 -2.18
N ILE A 305 -8.85 -2.54 -1.36
CA ILE A 305 -10.25 -2.23 -1.63
C ILE A 305 -10.44 -0.72 -1.77
N PHE A 306 -11.15 -0.29 -2.82
CA PHE A 306 -11.42 1.11 -3.09
C PHE A 306 -12.90 1.36 -3.29
N ARG A 307 -13.46 2.37 -2.61
CA ARG A 307 -14.82 2.84 -2.85
C ARG A 307 -14.85 3.80 -4.04
N LEU A 308 -15.74 3.55 -4.97
CA LEU A 308 -16.03 4.45 -6.08
C LEU A 308 -16.99 5.57 -5.65
N ARG A 309 -16.99 6.67 -6.40
CA ARG A 309 -17.91 7.80 -6.18
C ARG A 309 -19.38 7.41 -6.38
N ASP A 310 -19.65 6.39 -7.17
CA ASP A 310 -20.99 5.83 -7.40
C ASP A 310 -21.46 4.87 -6.30
N GLY A 311 -20.64 4.64 -5.28
CA GLY A 311 -20.94 3.81 -4.11
C GLY A 311 -20.51 2.36 -4.23
N ARG A 312 -20.08 1.89 -5.40
CA ARG A 312 -19.52 0.55 -5.60
C ARG A 312 -18.11 0.45 -5.02
N TYR A 313 -17.63 -0.79 -4.88
CA TYR A 313 -16.31 -1.12 -4.37
C TYR A 313 -15.52 -1.91 -5.39
N LEU A 314 -14.24 -1.64 -5.49
CA LEU A 314 -13.29 -2.42 -6.29
C LEU A 314 -12.37 -3.17 -5.34
N LEU A 315 -12.29 -4.49 -5.49
CA LEU A 315 -11.29 -5.31 -4.81
C LEU A 315 -10.30 -5.85 -5.84
N PHE A 316 -9.03 -5.60 -5.63
CA PHE A 316 -7.94 -6.16 -6.41
C PHE A 316 -7.26 -7.28 -5.63
N PHE A 317 -6.99 -8.42 -6.27
CA PHE A 317 -6.43 -9.61 -5.63
C PHE A 317 -5.88 -10.56 -6.70
N TYR A 318 -5.25 -11.68 -6.30
CA TYR A 318 -4.55 -12.55 -7.25
C TYR A 318 -5.27 -13.89 -7.56
N ASN A 319 -6.43 -14.09 -7.01
CA ASN A 319 -7.38 -15.19 -7.29
C ASN A 319 -6.74 -16.61 -7.30
N ASN A 320 -5.77 -16.83 -6.43
CA ASN A 320 -5.21 -18.15 -6.16
C ASN A 320 -4.79 -18.26 -4.68
N ASP A 321 -4.65 -19.48 -4.19
CA ASP A 321 -4.33 -19.78 -2.79
C ASP A 321 -2.82 -19.98 -2.54
N GLY A 322 -1.97 -19.58 -3.48
CA GLY A 322 -0.54 -19.78 -3.43
C GLY A 322 -0.04 -21.00 -4.20
N THR A 323 -0.92 -21.79 -4.78
CA THR A 323 -0.56 -22.96 -5.62
C THR A 323 -0.74 -22.68 -7.12
N GLY A 324 -1.27 -21.51 -7.49
CA GLY A 324 -1.41 -21.09 -8.88
C GLY A 324 -0.06 -20.90 -9.58
N TYR A 325 -0.06 -21.02 -10.90
CA TYR A 325 1.10 -20.74 -11.77
C TYR A 325 2.39 -21.51 -11.40
N GLY A 326 2.28 -22.71 -10.83
CA GLY A 326 3.43 -23.47 -10.33
C GLY A 326 3.99 -22.99 -9.00
N GLY A 327 3.25 -22.17 -8.27
CA GLY A 327 3.60 -21.70 -6.93
C GLY A 327 3.66 -22.83 -5.91
N ARG A 328 4.50 -22.66 -4.88
CA ARG A 328 4.83 -23.67 -3.85
C ARG A 328 4.03 -23.47 -2.56
N GLY A 329 2.98 -22.69 -2.59
CA GLY A 329 2.14 -22.37 -1.44
C GLY A 329 2.00 -20.87 -1.19
N PRO A 330 1.27 -20.47 -0.14
CA PRO A 330 0.93 -19.06 0.12
C PRO A 330 2.12 -18.13 0.30
N THR A 331 3.29 -18.66 0.68
CA THR A 331 4.53 -17.88 0.88
C THR A 331 5.32 -17.62 -0.41
N ASP A 332 4.96 -18.27 -1.52
CA ASP A 332 5.65 -18.06 -2.80
C ASP A 332 5.14 -16.81 -3.52
N TYR A 333 5.82 -15.69 -3.33
CA TYR A 333 5.50 -14.42 -3.99
C TYR A 333 6.13 -14.27 -5.37
N THR A 334 6.95 -15.25 -5.84
CA THR A 334 7.67 -15.13 -7.11
C THR A 334 6.78 -15.47 -8.31
N MET A 335 5.85 -16.39 -8.17
CA MET A 335 4.95 -16.85 -9.25
C MET A 335 3.49 -16.45 -9.03
N ASN A 336 3.04 -16.39 -7.79
CA ASN A 336 1.62 -16.26 -7.43
C ASN A 336 1.00 -14.89 -7.71
N ARG A 337 1.81 -13.86 -8.02
CA ARG A 337 1.36 -12.49 -8.22
C ARG A 337 1.46 -12.00 -9.67
N GLN A 338 1.58 -12.92 -10.62
CA GLN A 338 1.77 -12.56 -12.02
C GLN A 338 0.50 -12.09 -12.73
N GLU A 339 -0.69 -12.38 -12.18
CA GLU A 339 -1.98 -11.99 -12.73
C GLU A 339 -2.85 -11.36 -11.65
N LEU A 340 -3.22 -10.09 -11.85
CA LEU A 340 -4.09 -9.33 -10.96
C LEU A 340 -5.54 -9.42 -11.43
N PHE A 341 -6.44 -9.77 -10.53
CA PHE A 341 -7.87 -9.81 -10.75
C PHE A 341 -8.57 -8.60 -10.12
N LEU A 342 -9.70 -8.26 -10.67
CA LEU A 342 -10.61 -7.24 -10.19
C LEU A 342 -12.01 -7.83 -10.02
N THR A 343 -12.66 -7.52 -8.89
CA THR A 343 -14.10 -7.73 -8.72
C THR A 343 -14.78 -6.46 -8.21
N VAL A 344 -16.05 -6.30 -8.59
CA VAL A 344 -16.89 -5.17 -8.17
C VAL A 344 -17.81 -5.62 -7.06
N GLY A 345 -17.83 -4.85 -5.97
CA GLY A 345 -18.68 -5.09 -4.81
C GLY A 345 -19.78 -4.03 -4.67
N VAL A 346 -20.89 -4.44 -4.07
CA VAL A 346 -22.04 -3.58 -3.71
C VAL A 346 -22.29 -3.73 -2.21
N TYR A 347 -22.59 -2.61 -1.56
CA TYR A 347 -22.97 -2.63 -0.15
C TYR A 347 -24.38 -3.24 0.05
N ASP A 348 -24.47 -4.15 0.99
CA ASP A 348 -25.72 -4.70 1.50
C ASP A 348 -25.70 -4.68 3.04
N GLY A 349 -26.39 -3.72 3.63
CA GLY A 349 -26.45 -3.56 5.09
C GLY A 349 -27.24 -4.65 5.84
N MET A 350 -27.90 -5.56 5.12
CA MET A 350 -28.62 -6.70 5.70
C MET A 350 -27.80 -8.00 5.66
N ALA A 351 -26.76 -8.03 4.85
CA ALA A 351 -25.87 -9.18 4.73
C ALA A 351 -24.91 -9.29 5.92
N LYS A 352 -24.48 -10.51 6.22
CA LYS A 352 -23.46 -10.75 7.26
C LYS A 352 -22.12 -10.16 6.88
N GLN A 353 -21.71 -10.32 5.61
CA GLN A 353 -20.60 -9.66 5.00
C GLN A 353 -21.12 -8.41 4.26
N PRO A 354 -20.80 -7.17 4.67
CA PRO A 354 -21.52 -5.98 4.20
C PRO A 354 -21.22 -5.58 2.76
N ILE A 355 -20.20 -6.16 2.13
CA ILE A 355 -19.91 -5.95 0.70
C ILE A 355 -20.03 -7.29 -0.03
N GLN A 356 -20.95 -7.35 -0.98
CA GLN A 356 -21.19 -8.52 -1.82
C GLN A 356 -20.48 -8.32 -3.16
N PHE A 357 -19.59 -9.23 -3.53
CA PHE A 357 -18.75 -9.13 -4.74
C PHE A 357 -19.31 -9.97 -5.88
N GLY A 358 -19.20 -9.45 -7.09
CA GLY A 358 -19.52 -10.16 -8.32
C GLY A 358 -18.42 -11.10 -8.80
N THR A 359 -18.60 -11.65 -9.99
CA THR A 359 -17.60 -12.50 -10.65
C THR A 359 -16.30 -11.73 -10.89
N PRO A 360 -15.14 -12.27 -10.49
CA PRO A 360 -13.87 -11.65 -10.78
C PRO A 360 -13.47 -11.81 -12.25
N HIS A 361 -12.68 -10.88 -12.74
CA HIS A 361 -12.07 -10.98 -14.08
C HIS A 361 -10.61 -10.55 -14.02
N SER A 362 -9.82 -11.12 -14.91
CA SER A 362 -8.42 -10.74 -15.08
C SER A 362 -8.33 -9.26 -15.50
N PHE A 363 -7.54 -8.49 -14.77
CA PHE A 363 -7.36 -7.06 -15.02
C PHE A 363 -6.03 -6.77 -15.72
N MET A 364 -4.96 -7.47 -15.31
CA MET A 364 -3.64 -7.39 -15.95
C MET A 364 -2.79 -8.61 -15.61
N SER A 365 -1.83 -8.93 -16.48
CA SER A 365 -0.89 -10.04 -16.29
C SER A 365 0.49 -9.69 -16.82
N SER A 366 1.55 -10.16 -16.16
CA SER A 366 2.90 -10.21 -16.71
C SER A 366 3.15 -11.46 -17.56
N GLU A 367 2.17 -12.38 -17.62
CA GLU A 367 2.30 -13.69 -18.27
C GLU A 367 3.48 -14.53 -17.72
N GLY A 368 3.87 -14.25 -16.47
CA GLY A 368 5.01 -14.90 -15.83
C GLY A 368 6.38 -14.46 -16.33
N VAL A 369 6.45 -13.41 -17.13
CA VAL A 369 7.72 -12.88 -17.64
C VAL A 369 8.41 -12.04 -16.55
N PRO A 370 9.57 -12.50 -16.04
CA PRO A 370 10.29 -11.78 -15.00
C PRO A 370 10.97 -10.53 -15.58
N TYR A 371 11.00 -9.44 -14.79
CA TYR A 371 11.69 -8.20 -15.16
C TYR A 371 12.17 -7.43 -13.93
N GLY A 372 12.96 -6.38 -14.16
CA GLY A 372 13.50 -5.49 -13.13
C GLY A 372 14.66 -6.10 -12.32
N PRO A 373 15.17 -5.39 -11.31
CA PRO A 373 16.42 -5.73 -10.62
C PRO A 373 16.36 -7.08 -9.87
N SER A 374 15.17 -7.49 -9.45
CA SER A 374 14.97 -8.73 -8.70
C SER A 374 14.30 -9.84 -9.52
N GLY A 375 14.15 -9.68 -10.84
CA GLY A 375 13.52 -10.68 -11.72
C GLY A 375 12.09 -11.03 -11.29
N ARG A 376 11.28 -10.03 -10.92
CA ARG A 376 9.93 -10.22 -10.42
C ARG A 376 8.92 -10.46 -11.53
N THR A 377 7.86 -11.22 -11.24
CA THR A 377 6.71 -11.40 -12.13
C THR A 377 5.47 -10.66 -11.63
N GLU A 378 5.48 -10.13 -10.40
CA GLU A 378 4.31 -9.52 -9.77
C GLU A 378 3.83 -8.24 -10.47
N VAL A 379 2.51 -8.09 -10.62
CA VAL A 379 1.88 -6.91 -11.20
C VAL A 379 0.87 -6.31 -10.22
N GLY A 380 0.83 -4.97 -10.14
CA GLY A 380 -0.20 -4.25 -9.41
C GLY A 380 -0.13 -4.31 -7.87
N SER A 381 0.94 -4.86 -7.30
CA SER A 381 1.16 -4.80 -5.85
C SER A 381 1.40 -3.37 -5.39
N TYR A 382 0.74 -2.96 -4.29
CA TYR A 382 0.96 -1.64 -3.65
C TYR A 382 0.59 -0.43 -4.54
N GLY A 383 -0.52 -0.55 -5.26
CA GLY A 383 -1.06 0.53 -6.09
C GLY A 383 -2.12 1.38 -5.39
N SER A 384 -2.54 2.43 -6.08
CA SER A 384 -3.60 3.35 -5.65
C SER A 384 -4.59 3.65 -6.76
N VAL A 385 -5.79 4.15 -6.41
CA VAL A 385 -6.82 4.53 -7.38
C VAL A 385 -7.10 6.01 -7.29
N THR A 386 -7.02 6.72 -8.42
CA THR A 386 -7.55 8.08 -8.57
C THR A 386 -8.88 8.07 -9.30
N GLN A 387 -9.75 9.01 -8.91
CA GLN A 387 -11.04 9.27 -9.56
C GLN A 387 -11.14 10.77 -9.82
N HIS A 388 -10.90 11.19 -11.05
CA HIS A 388 -10.89 12.60 -11.45
C HIS A 388 -11.51 12.77 -12.84
N ALA A 389 -12.25 13.86 -13.06
CA ALA A 389 -12.89 14.21 -14.35
C ALA A 389 -13.67 13.06 -15.01
N GLY A 390 -14.27 12.16 -14.22
CA GLY A 390 -15.00 11.00 -14.73
C GLY A 390 -14.11 9.80 -15.07
N VAL A 391 -12.80 9.94 -15.03
CA VAL A 391 -11.85 8.86 -15.30
C VAL A 391 -11.41 8.22 -13.97
N ARG A 392 -11.26 6.90 -13.99
CA ARG A 392 -10.73 6.10 -12.88
C ARG A 392 -9.45 5.45 -13.35
N ILE A 393 -8.35 5.66 -12.62
CA ILE A 393 -7.05 5.10 -12.98
C ILE A 393 -6.52 4.31 -11.79
N PHE A 394 -6.14 3.06 -12.03
CA PHE A 394 -5.33 2.28 -11.11
C PHE A 394 -3.85 2.54 -11.41
N TRP A 395 -3.16 3.17 -10.47
CA TRP A 395 -1.73 3.43 -10.52
C TRP A 395 -0.99 2.31 -9.81
N TYR A 396 0.00 1.71 -10.44
CA TYR A 396 0.62 0.50 -9.93
C TYR A 396 2.08 0.35 -10.29
N PRO A 397 2.88 -0.31 -9.43
CA PRO A 397 4.17 -0.85 -9.80
C PRO A 397 3.96 -2.09 -10.67
N ASP A 398 4.60 -2.14 -11.83
CA ASP A 398 4.70 -3.34 -12.65
C ASP A 398 6.06 -3.98 -12.40
N ARG A 399 6.05 -5.20 -11.86
CA ARG A 399 7.23 -6.01 -11.49
C ARG A 399 8.21 -5.25 -10.59
N LYS A 400 7.67 -4.33 -9.74
CA LYS A 400 8.40 -3.39 -8.87
C LYS A 400 9.47 -2.57 -9.62
N HIS A 401 9.31 -2.36 -10.90
CA HIS A 401 10.24 -1.65 -11.76
C HIS A 401 9.58 -0.44 -12.41
N PHE A 402 8.63 -0.65 -13.33
CA PHE A 402 7.89 0.44 -13.95
C PHE A 402 6.78 0.96 -13.04
N LEU A 403 6.50 2.26 -13.09
CA LEU A 403 5.30 2.84 -12.49
C LEU A 403 4.33 3.26 -13.59
N LEU A 404 3.17 2.64 -13.59
CA LEU A 404 2.21 2.70 -14.68
C LEU A 404 0.81 3.04 -14.15
N GLY A 405 -0.09 3.44 -15.06
CA GLY A 405 -1.49 3.66 -14.78
C GLY A 405 -2.38 2.95 -15.80
N LYS A 406 -3.45 2.28 -15.33
CA LYS A 406 -4.43 1.62 -16.18
C LYS A 406 -5.82 2.15 -15.89
N ILE A 407 -6.54 2.57 -16.95
CA ILE A 407 -7.93 3.02 -16.83
C ILE A 407 -8.81 1.84 -16.42
N ILE A 408 -9.70 2.08 -15.44
CA ILE A 408 -10.67 1.11 -14.94
C ILE A 408 -12.01 1.37 -15.63
N THR A 409 -12.46 0.39 -16.41
CA THR A 409 -13.77 0.37 -17.06
C THR A 409 -14.65 -0.68 -16.38
N VAL A 410 -15.55 -0.25 -15.47
CA VAL A 410 -16.48 -1.12 -14.72
C VAL A 410 -17.82 -0.43 -14.53
#